data_25d3d64ac3d99def84363ae4f85dd54c
#
_entry.id   25d3d64ac3d99def84363ae4f85dd54c
#
_cell.length_a   1.000
_cell.length_b   1.000
_cell.length_c   1.000
_cell.angle_alpha   90.00
_cell.angle_beta   90.00
_cell.angle_gamma   90.00
#
_symmetry.space_group_name_H-M   'P 1'
#
loop_
_entity.id
_entity.type
_entity.pdbx_description
1 polymer ?
#
loop_
_entity_poly.entity_id
_entity_poly.type
_entity_poly.pdbx_seq_one_letter_code
_entity_poly.pdbx_strand_id
1 'polypeptide(L)'
;MDYNRKRYMAHTNLNLQQLSRYLHLPDVQIRKLVDKGAIPSRRVSGELVFSRDEVNRWLEQRIGMSDEEELAQVEEALEKSIPPGTMENEISLASLIPAGAIALPLLARTRDSVIRSMVQLAGSTGLLWDTDAMAEAVKAREELHTTALDNGVALLHPRRPMPSLLGDTFLVLGVVPSGVPFGGVTGLTDVFFLICSMDDRWHLRILTRLSRMLTYADFLRRLRASSDELGVRELILEVDRAISSVG
;
A
#
# COMPACT_ATOMS: atom_id res chain seq x y z
N MET A 1 -25.85 24.61 -7.25
CA MET A 1 -24.62 24.10 -6.59
C MET A 1 -24.57 22.58 -6.46
N ASP A 2 -25.44 21.84 -7.16
CA ASP A 2 -25.62 20.38 -6.91
C ASP A 2 -25.12 19.46 -8.06
N TYR A 3 -24.67 20.06 -9.17
CA TYR A 3 -24.23 19.29 -10.36
C TYR A 3 -22.80 18.72 -10.23
N ASN A 4 -21.94 19.40 -9.46
CA ASN A 4 -20.55 18.94 -9.25
C ASN A 4 -20.44 17.82 -8.21
N ARG A 5 -21.35 17.75 -7.25
CA ARG A 5 -21.38 16.69 -6.22
C ARG A 5 -21.76 15.32 -6.78
N LYS A 6 -22.68 15.28 -7.77
CA LYS A 6 -23.10 14.04 -8.45
C LYS A 6 -22.02 13.45 -9.37
N ARG A 7 -21.17 14.30 -9.96
CA ARG A 7 -20.08 13.83 -10.84
C ARG A 7 -18.90 13.25 -10.08
N TYR A 8 -18.64 13.70 -8.85
CA TYR A 8 -17.63 13.13 -7.97
C TYR A 8 -18.05 11.79 -7.32
N MET A 9 -19.35 11.58 -7.11
CA MET A 9 -19.89 10.33 -6.55
C MET A 9 -19.97 9.19 -7.57
N ALA A 10 -20.02 9.48 -8.87
CA ALA A 10 -20.20 8.47 -9.92
C ALA A 10 -18.94 7.61 -10.18
N HIS A 11 -17.76 8.02 -9.71
CA HIS A 11 -16.49 7.31 -9.94
C HIS A 11 -16.03 6.42 -8.77
N THR A 12 -16.79 6.33 -7.69
CA THR A 12 -16.42 5.53 -6.50
C THR A 12 -17.02 4.13 -6.47
N ASN A 13 -18.00 3.85 -7.27
CA ASN A 13 -18.67 2.55 -7.33
C ASN A 13 -18.24 1.78 -8.60
N LEU A 14 -17.87 0.53 -8.41
CA LEU A 14 -17.49 -0.40 -9.47
C LEU A 14 -18.61 -1.44 -9.65
N ASN A 15 -18.95 -1.78 -10.89
CA ASN A 15 -19.70 -2.98 -11.18
C ASN A 15 -18.78 -4.22 -11.19
N LEU A 16 -19.33 -5.42 -11.36
CA LEU A 16 -18.57 -6.66 -11.34
C LEU A 16 -17.42 -6.68 -12.35
N GLN A 17 -17.66 -6.23 -13.60
CA GLN A 17 -16.63 -6.20 -14.64
C GLN A 17 -15.55 -5.13 -14.38
N GLN A 18 -15.94 -4.00 -13.79
CA GLN A 18 -15.00 -2.96 -13.39
C GLN A 18 -14.15 -3.43 -12.22
N LEU A 19 -14.74 -4.13 -11.25
CA LEU A 19 -14.01 -4.72 -10.14
C LEU A 19 -13.09 -5.85 -10.62
N SER A 20 -13.54 -6.70 -11.53
CA SER A 20 -12.73 -7.74 -12.16
C SER A 20 -11.47 -7.15 -12.81
N ARG A 21 -11.63 -6.07 -13.57
CA ARG A 21 -10.49 -5.32 -14.14
C ARG A 21 -9.63 -4.62 -13.10
N TYR A 22 -10.24 -4.14 -12.03
CA TYR A 22 -9.56 -3.42 -10.97
C TYR A 22 -8.70 -4.34 -10.11
N LEU A 23 -9.23 -5.51 -9.73
CA LEU A 23 -8.52 -6.53 -8.94
C LEU A 23 -7.77 -7.55 -9.80
N HIS A 24 -7.96 -7.49 -11.13
CA HIS A 24 -7.47 -8.49 -12.09
C HIS A 24 -7.89 -9.93 -11.75
N LEU A 25 -9.01 -10.08 -11.06
CA LEU A 25 -9.59 -11.37 -10.72
C LEU A 25 -10.73 -11.72 -11.72
N PRO A 26 -10.85 -12.99 -12.14
CA PRO A 26 -11.98 -13.43 -12.92
C PRO A 26 -13.33 -13.18 -12.21
N ASP A 27 -14.37 -12.82 -12.95
CA ASP A 27 -15.72 -12.59 -12.42
C ASP A 27 -16.21 -13.73 -11.52
N VAL A 28 -15.86 -14.98 -11.86
CA VAL A 28 -16.21 -16.18 -11.09
C VAL A 28 -15.58 -16.17 -9.70
N GLN A 29 -14.34 -15.72 -9.57
CA GLN A 29 -13.67 -15.61 -8.27
C GLN A 29 -14.29 -14.48 -7.42
N ILE A 30 -14.58 -13.33 -8.04
CA ILE A 30 -15.25 -12.23 -7.32
C ILE A 30 -16.63 -12.67 -6.82
N ARG A 31 -17.42 -13.39 -7.65
CA ARG A 31 -18.71 -13.95 -7.21
C ARG A 31 -18.57 -14.90 -6.03
N LYS A 32 -17.57 -15.78 -6.03
CA LYS A 32 -17.28 -16.67 -4.89
C LYS A 32 -16.94 -15.88 -3.61
N LEU A 33 -16.18 -14.78 -3.73
CA LEU A 33 -15.89 -13.90 -2.60
C LEU A 33 -17.13 -13.18 -2.08
N VAL A 34 -18.03 -12.75 -2.98
CA VAL A 34 -19.33 -12.15 -2.62
C VAL A 34 -20.22 -13.17 -1.92
N ASP A 35 -20.35 -14.39 -2.46
CA ASP A 35 -21.20 -15.46 -1.91
C ASP A 35 -20.73 -15.90 -0.52
N LYS A 36 -19.42 -15.85 -0.26
CA LYS A 36 -18.84 -16.09 1.06
C LYS A 36 -18.92 -14.88 2.00
N GLY A 37 -19.44 -13.74 1.56
CA GLY A 37 -19.43 -12.49 2.33
C GLY A 37 -18.02 -11.94 2.60
N ALA A 38 -17.02 -12.41 1.83
CA ALA A 38 -15.61 -12.09 2.05
C ALA A 38 -15.20 -10.75 1.43
N ILE A 39 -15.94 -10.22 0.46
CA ILE A 39 -15.68 -8.92 -0.17
C ILE A 39 -16.85 -7.96 0.06
N PRO A 40 -16.62 -6.69 0.44
CA PRO A 40 -17.69 -5.72 0.62
C PRO A 40 -18.43 -5.47 -0.69
N SER A 41 -19.71 -5.75 -0.70
CA SER A 41 -20.56 -5.60 -1.88
C SER A 41 -21.98 -5.20 -1.49
N ARG A 42 -22.69 -4.55 -2.41
CA ARG A 42 -24.11 -4.17 -2.28
C ARG A 42 -24.86 -4.58 -3.52
N ARG A 43 -26.15 -4.86 -3.39
CA ARG A 43 -27.04 -5.04 -4.54
C ARG A 43 -27.87 -3.78 -4.75
N VAL A 44 -27.75 -3.18 -5.93
CA VAL A 44 -28.53 -2.01 -6.35
C VAL A 44 -29.27 -2.40 -7.63
N SER A 45 -30.59 -2.37 -7.60
CA SER A 45 -31.45 -2.78 -8.72
C SER A 45 -31.12 -4.19 -9.28
N GLY A 46 -30.70 -5.12 -8.39
CA GLY A 46 -30.34 -6.50 -8.77
C GLY A 46 -28.88 -6.69 -9.20
N GLU A 47 -28.15 -5.63 -9.47
CA GLU A 47 -26.74 -5.69 -9.85
C GLU A 47 -25.78 -5.55 -8.65
N LEU A 48 -24.63 -6.23 -8.73
CA LEU A 48 -23.56 -6.11 -7.74
C LEU A 48 -22.84 -4.79 -7.94
N VAL A 49 -22.71 -4.04 -6.85
CA VAL A 49 -22.02 -2.76 -6.79
C VAL A 49 -20.99 -2.81 -5.65
N PHE A 50 -19.79 -2.38 -5.94
CA PHE A 50 -18.65 -2.38 -5.02
C PHE A 50 -18.15 -0.95 -4.83
N SER A 51 -18.03 -0.50 -3.60
CA SER A 51 -17.37 0.75 -3.31
C SER A 51 -15.85 0.55 -3.41
N ARG A 52 -15.19 1.33 -4.27
CA ARG A 52 -13.74 1.28 -4.43
C ARG A 52 -12.99 1.48 -3.11
N ASP A 53 -13.44 2.42 -2.31
CA ASP A 53 -12.85 2.71 -1.00
C ASP A 53 -13.04 1.56 0.00
N GLU A 54 -14.19 0.86 -0.04
CA GLU A 54 -14.44 -0.32 0.80
C GLU A 54 -13.61 -1.53 0.33
N VAL A 55 -13.43 -1.69 -0.99
CA VAL A 55 -12.59 -2.74 -1.57
C VAL A 55 -11.12 -2.51 -1.22
N ASN A 56 -10.61 -1.28 -1.33
CA ASN A 56 -9.23 -0.98 -0.95
C ASN A 56 -9.00 -1.25 0.54
N ARG A 57 -9.92 -0.80 1.40
CA ARG A 57 -9.84 -1.08 2.84
C ARG A 57 -9.87 -2.57 3.14
N TRP A 58 -10.71 -3.32 2.44
CA TRP A 58 -10.79 -4.77 2.55
C TRP A 58 -9.45 -5.44 2.14
N LEU A 59 -8.83 -4.98 1.04
CA LEU A 59 -7.50 -5.43 0.65
C LEU A 59 -6.46 -5.10 1.71
N GLU A 60 -6.42 -3.85 2.19
CA GLU A 60 -5.50 -3.40 3.23
C GLU A 60 -5.64 -4.22 4.53
N GLN A 61 -6.87 -4.53 4.94
CA GLN A 61 -7.12 -5.36 6.12
C GLN A 61 -6.67 -6.82 5.91
N ARG A 62 -6.88 -7.37 4.73
CA ARG A 62 -6.40 -8.72 4.41
C ARG A 62 -4.88 -8.81 4.37
N ILE A 63 -4.21 -7.78 3.92
CA ILE A 63 -2.77 -7.65 3.92
C ILE A 63 -2.16 -7.89 5.31
N GLY A 64 -2.81 -7.44 6.39
CA GLY A 64 -2.35 -7.66 7.77
C GLY A 64 -2.72 -9.01 8.39
N MET A 65 -3.63 -9.79 7.78
CA MET A 65 -4.27 -10.96 8.41
C MET A 65 -4.24 -12.23 7.53
N SER A 66 -3.67 -12.19 6.32
CA SER A 66 -3.96 -13.19 5.29
C SER A 66 -2.93 -14.31 5.20
N ASP A 67 -3.45 -15.48 4.83
CA ASP A 67 -2.68 -16.60 4.32
C ASP A 67 -1.85 -16.17 3.09
N GLU A 68 -0.58 -16.54 3.10
CA GLU A 68 0.40 -16.25 2.05
C GLU A 68 -0.07 -16.68 0.65
N GLU A 69 -0.86 -17.77 0.57
CA GLU A 69 -1.44 -18.29 -0.67
C GLU A 69 -2.49 -17.36 -1.30
N GLU A 70 -3.35 -16.71 -0.51
CA GLU A 70 -4.36 -15.78 -1.05
C GLU A 70 -3.72 -14.50 -1.58
N LEU A 71 -2.67 -14.00 -0.91
CA LEU A 71 -1.91 -12.83 -1.36
C LEU A 71 -1.14 -13.14 -2.64
N ALA A 72 -0.52 -14.31 -2.73
CA ALA A 72 0.19 -14.76 -3.93
C ALA A 72 -0.77 -14.86 -5.15
N GLN A 73 -1.99 -15.35 -4.97
CA GLN A 73 -2.99 -15.40 -6.04
C GLN A 73 -3.43 -14.01 -6.52
N VAL A 74 -3.55 -13.03 -5.61
CA VAL A 74 -3.87 -11.65 -5.99
C VAL A 74 -2.71 -11.02 -6.73
N GLU A 75 -1.47 -11.22 -6.28
CA GLU A 75 -0.26 -10.71 -6.94
C GLU A 75 -0.11 -11.33 -8.35
N GLU A 76 -0.22 -12.65 -8.49
CA GLU A 76 -0.16 -13.34 -9.77
C GLU A 76 -1.25 -12.84 -10.75
N ALA A 77 -2.45 -12.59 -10.25
CA ALA A 77 -3.53 -12.03 -11.05
C ALA A 77 -3.23 -10.59 -11.51
N LEU A 78 -2.63 -9.78 -10.64
CA LEU A 78 -2.19 -8.41 -10.97
C LEU A 78 -1.05 -8.43 -12.01
N GLU A 79 -0.12 -9.37 -11.91
CA GLU A 79 0.99 -9.54 -12.86
C GLU A 79 0.53 -10.03 -14.24
N LYS A 80 -0.37 -11.02 -14.32
CA LYS A 80 -0.93 -11.54 -15.58
C LYS A 80 -1.72 -10.51 -16.39
N SER A 81 -2.10 -9.40 -15.80
CA SER A 81 -2.80 -8.31 -16.50
C SER A 81 -1.89 -7.41 -17.34
N ILE A 82 -0.57 -7.62 -17.29
CA ILE A 82 0.41 -6.83 -18.01
C ILE A 82 0.56 -7.41 -19.42
N PRO A 83 0.45 -6.60 -20.49
CA PRO A 83 0.71 -7.08 -21.83
C PRO A 83 2.14 -7.63 -21.93
N PRO A 84 2.36 -8.80 -22.57
CA PRO A 84 3.70 -9.35 -22.77
C PRO A 84 4.54 -8.35 -23.56
N GLY A 85 5.70 -7.98 -23.01
CA GLY A 85 6.65 -7.06 -23.67
C GLY A 85 6.84 -5.69 -23.01
N THR A 86 6.09 -5.36 -21.96
CA THR A 86 6.44 -4.24 -21.07
C THR A 86 7.46 -4.73 -20.05
N MET A 87 8.57 -3.99 -19.87
CA MET A 87 9.63 -4.31 -18.87
C MET A 87 9.15 -4.22 -17.41
N GLU A 88 7.85 -4.20 -17.17
CA GLU A 88 7.18 -4.01 -15.89
C GLU A 88 6.68 -5.32 -15.24
N ASN A 89 7.15 -6.49 -15.70
CA ASN A 89 6.58 -7.78 -15.24
C ASN A 89 6.89 -8.12 -13.80
N GLU A 90 7.96 -7.64 -13.21
CA GLU A 90 8.26 -7.85 -11.78
C GLU A 90 8.48 -6.52 -11.08
N ILE A 91 7.69 -6.26 -10.02
CA ILE A 91 7.97 -5.14 -9.12
C ILE A 91 9.08 -5.55 -8.17
N SER A 92 10.20 -4.84 -8.19
CA SER A 92 11.17 -4.86 -7.11
C SER A 92 10.91 -3.68 -6.17
N LEU A 93 10.55 -3.95 -4.92
CA LEU A 93 10.39 -2.89 -3.92
C LEU A 93 11.70 -2.14 -3.69
N ALA A 94 12.84 -2.83 -3.80
CA ALA A 94 14.16 -2.21 -3.69
C ALA A 94 14.38 -1.14 -4.77
N SER A 95 13.89 -1.35 -6.00
CA SER A 95 14.00 -0.39 -7.09
C SER A 95 13.07 0.82 -6.94
N LEU A 96 11.98 0.66 -6.20
CA LEU A 96 11.04 1.73 -5.89
C LEU A 96 11.48 2.65 -4.74
N ILE A 97 12.57 2.34 -4.05
CA ILE A 97 13.09 3.17 -2.98
C ILE A 97 14.24 4.02 -3.53
N PRO A 98 14.05 5.34 -3.76
CA PRO A 98 15.12 6.21 -4.26
C PRO A 98 16.28 6.32 -3.26
N ALA A 99 17.44 6.78 -3.70
CA ALA A 99 18.54 7.12 -2.81
C ALA A 99 18.10 8.20 -1.83
N GLY A 100 18.48 8.04 -0.54
CA GLY A 100 18.08 8.96 0.52
C GLY A 100 16.62 8.85 0.97
N ALA A 101 15.87 7.85 0.50
CA ALA A 101 14.47 7.61 0.91
C ALA A 101 14.33 6.65 2.10
N ILE A 102 15.43 6.36 2.81
CA ILE A 102 15.45 5.54 4.02
C ILE A 102 15.98 6.35 5.19
N ALA A 103 15.22 6.42 6.28
CA ALA A 103 15.63 7.09 7.52
C ALA A 103 15.77 6.08 8.68
N LEU A 104 17.00 5.92 9.17
CA LEU A 104 17.40 5.04 10.29
C LEU A 104 18.34 5.80 11.21
N PRO A 105 17.88 6.36 12.34
CA PRO A 105 16.51 6.44 12.79
C PRO A 105 15.69 7.55 12.11
N LEU A 106 14.36 7.34 11.99
CA LEU A 106 13.42 8.42 11.71
C LEU A 106 13.16 9.20 13.01
N LEU A 107 13.42 10.51 13.00
CA LEU A 107 13.23 11.35 14.18
C LEU A 107 11.77 11.79 14.32
N ALA A 108 10.97 10.97 15.00
CA ALA A 108 9.55 11.23 15.26
C ALA A 108 9.14 10.65 16.62
N ARG A 109 8.12 11.26 17.27
CA ARG A 109 7.62 10.84 18.58
C ARG A 109 6.10 10.76 18.65
N THR A 110 5.40 11.30 17.67
CA THR A 110 3.95 11.34 17.60
C THR A 110 3.51 10.93 16.21
N ARG A 111 2.25 10.52 16.06
CA ARG A 111 1.64 10.20 14.77
C ARG A 111 1.83 11.32 13.74
N ASP A 112 1.52 12.55 14.12
CA ASP A 112 1.66 13.71 13.23
C ASP A 112 3.12 13.98 12.85
N SER A 113 4.07 13.78 13.78
CA SER A 113 5.50 13.97 13.47
C SER A 113 6.02 12.85 12.56
N VAL A 114 5.54 11.61 12.69
CA VAL A 114 5.87 10.52 11.75
C VAL A 114 5.40 10.89 10.34
N ILE A 115 4.12 11.24 10.17
CA ILE A 115 3.57 11.61 8.85
C ILE A 115 4.40 12.73 8.22
N ARG A 116 4.66 13.80 8.96
CA ARG A 116 5.46 14.93 8.46
C ARG A 116 6.88 14.52 8.10
N SER A 117 7.57 13.78 8.97
CA SER A 117 8.95 13.36 8.71
C SER A 117 9.05 12.42 7.50
N MET A 118 8.10 11.49 7.34
CA MET A 118 8.02 10.59 6.19
C MET A 118 7.77 11.35 4.88
N VAL A 119 6.87 12.33 4.90
CA VAL A 119 6.57 13.15 3.72
C VAL A 119 7.73 14.10 3.39
N GLN A 120 8.42 14.67 4.38
CA GLN A 120 9.63 15.46 4.16
C GLN A 120 10.75 14.61 3.56
N LEU A 121 10.92 13.38 4.04
CA LEU A 121 11.87 12.43 3.48
C LEU A 121 11.52 12.10 2.02
N ALA A 122 10.23 11.94 1.69
CA ALA A 122 9.78 11.79 0.31
C ALA A 122 10.09 13.03 -0.54
N GLY A 123 9.85 14.24 0.00
CA GLY A 123 10.17 15.49 -0.68
C GLY A 123 11.66 15.66 -0.98
N SER A 124 12.54 15.19 -0.08
CA SER A 124 14.00 15.25 -0.28
C SER A 124 14.51 14.43 -1.46
N THR A 125 13.73 13.45 -1.95
CA THR A 125 14.05 12.67 -3.15
C THR A 125 13.89 13.46 -4.46
N GLY A 126 13.19 14.60 -4.43
CA GLY A 126 12.81 15.37 -5.62
C GLY A 126 11.64 14.79 -6.41
N LEU A 127 11.11 13.62 -6.01
CA LEU A 127 9.97 12.95 -6.66
C LEU A 127 8.61 13.35 -6.08
N LEU A 128 8.57 13.98 -4.92
CA LEU A 128 7.37 14.58 -4.34
C LEU A 128 7.50 16.09 -4.37
N TRP A 129 6.58 16.78 -5.06
CA TRP A 129 6.66 18.22 -5.30
C TRP A 129 5.89 19.09 -4.30
N ASP A 130 4.82 18.54 -3.70
CA ASP A 130 4.01 19.24 -2.69
C ASP A 130 3.87 18.36 -1.44
N THR A 131 4.78 18.62 -0.49
CA THR A 131 4.84 17.89 0.79
C THR A 131 3.64 18.20 1.69
N ASP A 132 3.13 19.44 1.67
CA ASP A 132 2.02 19.83 2.52
C ASP A 132 0.72 19.15 2.08
N ALA A 133 0.42 19.17 0.77
CA ALA A 133 -0.74 18.48 0.24
C ALA A 133 -0.68 16.96 0.48
N MET A 134 0.50 16.33 0.36
CA MET A 134 0.69 14.91 0.66
C MET A 134 0.49 14.62 2.15
N ALA A 135 1.05 15.42 3.04
CA ALA A 135 0.90 15.25 4.49
C ALA A 135 -0.56 15.33 4.93
N GLU A 136 -1.30 16.30 4.44
CA GLU A 136 -2.74 16.44 4.72
C GLU A 136 -3.54 15.25 4.16
N ALA A 137 -3.22 14.76 2.96
CA ALA A 137 -3.90 13.62 2.37
C ALA A 137 -3.64 12.31 3.13
N VAL A 138 -2.40 12.06 3.57
CA VAL A 138 -2.04 10.91 4.40
C VAL A 138 -2.70 11.00 5.78
N LYS A 139 -2.68 12.18 6.41
CA LYS A 139 -3.34 12.43 7.70
C LYS A 139 -4.84 12.17 7.61
N ALA A 140 -5.51 12.73 6.61
CA ALA A 140 -6.95 12.50 6.39
C ALA A 140 -7.28 11.01 6.15
N ARG A 141 -6.37 10.24 5.51
CA ARG A 141 -6.52 8.79 5.35
C ARG A 141 -6.38 8.05 6.69
N GLU A 142 -5.40 8.42 7.50
CA GLU A 142 -5.16 7.83 8.81
C GLU A 142 -6.28 8.14 9.83
N GLU A 143 -6.95 9.29 9.73
CA GLU A 143 -8.09 9.66 10.56
C GLU A 143 -9.33 8.79 10.30
N LEU A 144 -9.49 8.26 9.09
CA LEU A 144 -10.59 7.35 8.75
C LEU A 144 -10.40 5.96 9.38
N HIS A 145 -9.19 5.45 9.32
CA HIS A 145 -8.79 4.16 9.88
C HIS A 145 -7.27 4.08 9.87
N THR A 146 -6.67 3.60 10.95
CA THR A 146 -5.21 3.45 10.99
C THR A 146 -4.71 2.46 9.93
N THR A 147 -3.55 2.76 9.36
CA THR A 147 -2.79 1.82 8.50
C THR A 147 -1.76 1.02 9.29
N ALA A 148 -1.73 1.17 10.61
CA ALA A 148 -0.87 0.37 11.47
C ALA A 148 -1.36 -1.08 11.53
N LEU A 149 -0.42 -2.01 11.30
CA LEU A 149 -0.59 -3.45 11.41
C LEU A 149 -0.18 -3.92 12.81
N ASP A 150 -0.61 -5.13 13.19
CA ASP A 150 -0.33 -5.68 14.52
C ASP A 150 1.14 -6.10 14.74
N ASN A 151 1.95 -6.12 13.67
CA ASN A 151 3.38 -6.45 13.72
C ASN A 151 4.30 -5.23 13.92
N GLY A 152 3.74 -4.05 14.22
CA GLY A 152 4.48 -2.81 14.45
C GLY A 152 4.85 -2.03 13.18
N VAL A 153 4.23 -2.34 12.06
CA VAL A 153 4.42 -1.65 10.78
C VAL A 153 3.23 -0.76 10.46
N ALA A 154 3.44 0.39 9.82
CA ALA A 154 2.37 1.17 9.19
C ALA A 154 2.66 1.41 7.71
N LEU A 155 1.62 1.25 6.88
CA LEU A 155 1.68 1.46 5.43
C LEU A 155 0.98 2.78 5.08
N LEU A 156 1.71 3.89 5.23
CA LEU A 156 1.20 5.23 5.00
C LEU A 156 0.93 5.48 3.51
N HIS A 157 -0.22 6.06 3.20
CA HIS A 157 -0.57 6.44 1.83
C HIS A 157 -1.76 7.42 1.82
N PRO A 158 -1.93 8.25 0.81
CA PRO A 158 -3.15 9.03 0.63
C PRO A 158 -4.32 8.10 0.24
N ARG A 159 -5.55 8.50 0.54
CA ARG A 159 -6.76 7.72 0.18
C ARG A 159 -6.86 7.37 -1.30
N ARG A 160 -6.25 8.15 -2.18
CA ARG A 160 -6.17 7.95 -3.63
C ARG A 160 -4.80 8.36 -4.12
N PRO A 161 -4.28 7.72 -5.16
CA PRO A 161 -3.08 8.20 -5.81
C PRO A 161 -3.17 9.67 -6.19
N MET A 162 -2.06 10.38 -6.06
CA MET A 162 -1.96 11.82 -6.31
C MET A 162 -0.90 12.11 -7.38
N PRO A 163 -1.11 11.67 -8.65
CA PRO A 163 -0.09 11.76 -9.70
C PRO A 163 0.36 13.19 -10.00
N SER A 164 -0.51 14.18 -9.76
CA SER A 164 -0.16 15.59 -9.95
C SER A 164 0.90 16.12 -8.99
N LEU A 165 1.19 15.40 -7.91
CA LEU A 165 2.20 15.76 -6.92
C LEU A 165 3.51 14.97 -7.07
N LEU A 166 3.56 13.99 -7.97
CA LEU A 166 4.62 12.99 -8.06
C LEU A 166 5.32 13.01 -9.41
N GLY A 167 6.64 12.85 -9.39
CA GLY A 167 7.43 12.60 -10.60
C GLY A 167 7.39 11.15 -11.06
N ASP A 168 7.21 10.21 -10.15
CA ASP A 168 7.11 8.78 -10.40
C ASP A 168 6.46 8.06 -9.21
N THR A 169 6.25 6.74 -9.34
CA THR A 169 5.87 5.85 -8.24
C THR A 169 7.10 5.46 -7.43
N PHE A 170 7.08 5.67 -6.11
CA PHE A 170 8.20 5.33 -5.23
C PHE A 170 7.75 5.03 -3.80
N LEU A 171 8.67 4.48 -3.01
CA LEU A 171 8.52 4.16 -1.60
C LEU A 171 9.52 4.93 -0.74
N VAL A 172 9.10 5.22 0.47
CA VAL A 172 9.95 5.77 1.53
C VAL A 172 9.86 4.87 2.75
N LEU A 173 10.96 4.64 3.44
CA LEU A 173 11.04 3.83 4.64
C LEU A 173 11.62 4.63 5.81
N GLY A 174 10.94 4.57 6.96
CA GLY A 174 11.43 5.15 8.20
C GLY A 174 11.33 4.15 9.36
N VAL A 175 12.34 4.09 10.20
CA VAL A 175 12.34 3.28 11.42
C VAL A 175 12.49 4.18 12.63
N VAL A 176 11.55 4.09 13.58
CA VAL A 176 11.56 4.78 14.87
C VAL A 176 11.85 3.75 15.97
N PRO A 177 13.10 3.57 16.43
CA PRO A 177 13.47 2.47 17.33
C PRO A 177 12.67 2.43 18.64
N SER A 178 12.23 3.60 19.14
CA SER A 178 11.40 3.69 20.35
C SER A 178 9.93 3.32 20.12
N GLY A 179 9.51 3.19 18.86
CA GLY A 179 8.12 3.08 18.47
C GLY A 179 7.27 4.32 18.79
N VAL A 180 6.12 4.41 18.15
CA VAL A 180 5.13 5.51 18.32
C VAL A 180 3.75 4.91 18.49
N PRO A 181 2.88 5.44 19.37
CA PRO A 181 1.47 5.10 19.42
C PRO A 181 0.79 5.57 18.13
N PHE A 182 0.64 4.66 17.16
CA PHE A 182 0.12 5.02 15.83
C PHE A 182 -1.33 4.59 15.60
N GLY A 183 -1.88 3.74 16.48
CA GLY A 183 -3.26 3.29 16.42
C GLY A 183 -3.44 1.80 16.12
N GLY A 184 -2.36 1.01 16.09
CA GLY A 184 -2.42 -0.45 16.06
C GLY A 184 -3.01 -1.01 17.37
N VAL A 185 -3.66 -2.18 17.30
CA VAL A 185 -4.36 -2.80 18.44
C VAL A 185 -3.38 -3.31 19.49
N THR A 186 -2.19 -3.72 19.10
CA THR A 186 -1.26 -4.49 19.94
C THR A 186 -0.06 -3.70 20.47
N GLY A 187 0.07 -2.39 20.17
CA GLY A 187 1.20 -1.64 20.73
C GLY A 187 1.74 -0.48 19.92
N LEU A 188 3.06 -0.32 19.97
CA LEU A 188 3.78 0.74 19.27
C LEU A 188 4.09 0.31 17.83
N THR A 189 4.06 1.28 16.93
CA THR A 189 4.52 1.13 15.55
C THR A 189 5.90 1.71 15.42
N ASP A 190 6.84 0.98 14.87
CA ASP A 190 8.26 1.34 14.76
C ASP A 190 8.79 1.37 13.33
N VAL A 191 8.09 0.73 12.38
CA VAL A 191 8.45 0.69 10.95
C VAL A 191 7.35 1.37 10.14
N PHE A 192 7.73 2.31 9.28
CA PHE A 192 6.82 3.11 8.48
C PHE A 192 7.23 3.07 7.01
N PHE A 193 6.33 2.61 6.15
CA PHE A 193 6.44 2.78 4.70
C PHE A 193 5.49 3.90 4.26
N LEU A 194 5.96 4.81 3.41
CA LEU A 194 5.10 5.76 2.71
C LEU A 194 5.05 5.38 1.23
N ILE A 195 3.84 5.09 0.75
CA ILE A 195 3.58 4.67 -0.62
C ILE A 195 3.15 5.89 -1.44
N CYS A 196 3.99 6.31 -2.37
CA CYS A 196 3.73 7.35 -3.35
C CYS A 196 3.47 6.69 -4.71
N SER A 197 2.22 6.57 -5.12
CA SER A 197 1.84 5.86 -6.35
C SER A 197 1.16 6.76 -7.36
N MET A 198 1.49 6.58 -8.65
CA MET A 198 0.91 7.35 -9.76
C MET A 198 -0.53 6.94 -10.06
N ASP A 199 -0.90 5.70 -9.79
CA ASP A 199 -2.24 5.16 -10.02
C ASP A 199 -2.59 4.04 -9.04
N ASP A 200 -3.85 3.59 -9.09
CA ASP A 200 -4.35 2.52 -8.20
C ASP A 200 -3.71 1.17 -8.48
N ARG A 201 -3.30 0.90 -9.72
CA ARG A 201 -2.67 -0.36 -10.10
C ARG A 201 -1.31 -0.49 -9.42
N TRP A 202 -0.46 0.54 -9.54
CA TRP A 202 0.80 0.60 -8.82
C TRP A 202 0.60 0.52 -7.31
N HIS A 203 -0.40 1.23 -6.81
CA HIS A 203 -0.73 1.21 -5.37
C HIS A 203 -1.02 -0.21 -4.88
N LEU A 204 -1.90 -0.96 -5.55
CA LEU A 204 -2.27 -2.33 -5.19
C LEU A 204 -1.08 -3.29 -5.28
N ARG A 205 -0.29 -3.21 -6.36
CA ARG A 205 0.90 -4.04 -6.54
C ARG A 205 1.92 -3.83 -5.42
N ILE A 206 2.18 -2.59 -5.05
CA ILE A 206 3.09 -2.25 -3.94
C ILE A 206 2.54 -2.79 -2.61
N LEU A 207 1.26 -2.57 -2.32
CA LEU A 207 0.63 -3.07 -1.11
C LEU A 207 0.75 -4.60 -1.02
N THR A 208 0.41 -5.32 -2.08
CA THR A 208 0.48 -6.79 -2.10
C THR A 208 1.91 -7.28 -1.91
N ARG A 209 2.87 -6.67 -2.62
CA ARG A 209 4.29 -7.04 -2.52
C ARG A 209 4.86 -6.74 -1.12
N LEU A 210 4.57 -5.57 -0.55
CA LEU A 210 4.95 -5.24 0.83
C LEU A 210 4.37 -6.25 1.82
N SER A 211 3.13 -6.67 1.64
CA SER A 211 2.51 -7.64 2.54
C SER A 211 3.23 -8.96 2.55
N ARG A 212 3.55 -9.53 1.37
CA ARG A 212 4.35 -10.74 1.26
C ARG A 212 5.72 -10.56 1.91
N MET A 213 6.38 -9.42 1.70
CA MET A 213 7.66 -9.12 2.33
C MET A 213 7.55 -9.07 3.86
N LEU A 214 6.49 -8.48 4.40
CA LEU A 214 6.27 -8.37 5.85
C LEU A 214 5.95 -9.72 6.52
N THR A 215 5.45 -10.70 5.78
CA THR A 215 5.23 -12.08 6.27
C THR A 215 6.47 -12.97 6.09
N TYR A 216 7.46 -12.53 5.30
CA TYR A 216 8.68 -13.32 5.10
C TYR A 216 9.46 -13.48 6.41
N ALA A 217 9.88 -14.72 6.67
CA ALA A 217 10.52 -15.09 7.92
C ALA A 217 11.71 -14.18 8.24
N ASP A 218 11.76 -13.67 9.46
CA ASP A 218 12.85 -12.82 9.97
C ASP A 218 13.03 -11.45 9.29
N PHE A 219 12.26 -11.08 8.27
CA PHE A 219 12.42 -9.80 7.57
C PHE A 219 12.37 -8.61 8.55
N LEU A 220 11.28 -8.49 9.31
CA LEU A 220 11.10 -7.38 10.26
C LEU A 220 12.15 -7.38 11.36
N ARG A 221 12.57 -8.56 11.85
CA ARG A 221 13.63 -8.66 12.85
C ARG A 221 14.96 -8.14 12.29
N ARG A 222 15.31 -8.53 11.07
CA ARG A 222 16.53 -8.08 10.37
C ARG A 222 16.46 -6.59 10.04
N LEU A 223 15.31 -6.10 9.58
CA LEU A 223 15.09 -4.69 9.28
C LEU A 223 15.32 -3.81 10.52
N ARG A 224 14.74 -4.20 11.67
CA ARG A 224 14.92 -3.50 12.95
C ARG A 224 16.36 -3.54 13.48
N ALA A 225 17.12 -4.56 13.12
CA ALA A 225 18.52 -4.70 13.48
C ALA A 225 19.49 -3.98 12.52
N SER A 226 19.00 -3.49 11.39
CA SER A 226 19.82 -2.76 10.42
C SER A 226 20.24 -1.41 10.97
N SER A 227 21.50 -1.04 10.72
CA SER A 227 22.12 0.20 11.22
C SER A 227 22.25 1.29 10.16
N ASP A 228 22.09 0.95 8.88
CA ASP A 228 22.32 1.86 7.77
C ASP A 228 21.41 1.54 6.56
N GLU A 229 21.33 2.50 5.64
CA GLU A 229 20.52 2.43 4.44
C GLU A 229 20.95 1.29 3.52
N LEU A 230 22.25 1.02 3.39
CA LEU A 230 22.77 -0.01 2.49
C LEU A 230 22.31 -1.40 2.91
N GLY A 231 22.47 -1.74 4.19
CA GLY A 231 22.02 -3.02 4.74
C GLY A 231 20.50 -3.24 4.59
N VAL A 232 19.71 -2.17 4.72
CA VAL A 232 18.27 -2.25 4.47
C VAL A 232 17.95 -2.51 3.00
N ARG A 233 18.64 -1.84 2.07
CA ARG A 233 18.45 -2.05 0.64
C ARG A 233 18.81 -3.47 0.22
N GLU A 234 19.92 -3.99 0.72
CA GLU A 234 20.35 -5.37 0.48
C GLU A 234 19.34 -6.38 1.02
N LEU A 235 18.81 -6.16 2.23
CA LEU A 235 17.78 -7.00 2.82
C LEU A 235 16.50 -7.00 1.99
N ILE A 236 16.01 -5.83 1.58
CA ILE A 236 14.82 -5.71 0.73
C ILE A 236 15.03 -6.43 -0.60
N LEU A 237 16.18 -6.25 -1.25
CA LEU A 237 16.50 -6.89 -2.51
C LEU A 237 16.60 -8.42 -2.39
N GLU A 238 17.19 -8.93 -1.30
CA GLU A 238 17.26 -10.36 -0.99
C GLU A 238 15.86 -10.96 -0.88
N VAL A 239 15.00 -10.33 -0.08
CA VAL A 239 13.64 -10.82 0.16
C VAL A 239 12.77 -10.67 -1.09
N ASP A 240 12.89 -9.59 -1.85
CA ASP A 240 12.21 -9.43 -3.14
C ASP A 240 12.51 -10.61 -4.09
N ARG A 241 13.78 -10.99 -4.20
CA ARG A 241 14.19 -12.14 -5.04
C ARG A 241 13.62 -13.45 -4.52
N ALA A 242 13.66 -13.64 -3.21
CA ALA A 242 13.12 -14.86 -2.59
C ALA A 242 11.61 -15.02 -2.85
N ILE A 243 10.85 -13.91 -2.73
CA ILE A 243 9.41 -13.89 -3.00
C ILE A 243 9.11 -14.16 -4.48
N SER A 244 9.91 -13.62 -5.41
CA SER A 244 9.75 -13.85 -6.86
C SER A 244 10.06 -15.27 -7.26
N SER A 245 10.93 -15.98 -6.54
CA SER A 245 11.32 -17.37 -6.87
C SER A 245 10.31 -18.42 -6.42
N VAL A 246 9.32 -18.07 -5.60
CA VAL A 246 8.30 -18.98 -5.04
C VAL A 246 6.97 -18.90 -5.81
N GLY A 247 6.82 -17.99 -6.76
CA GLY A 247 5.68 -17.88 -7.67
C GLY A 247 5.98 -18.54 -8.99
#